data_c94186910a51224f6e73a854ff915d04
#
_entry.id   c94186910a51224f6e73a854ff915d04
#
_cell.length_a   1.000
_cell.length_b   1.000
_cell.length_c   1.000
_cell.angle_alpha   90.00
_cell.angle_beta   90.00
_cell.angle_gamma   90.00
#
_symmetry.space_group_name_H-M   'P 1'
#
loop_
_entity.id
_entity.type
_entity.pdbx_description
1 polymer ?
#
loop_
_entity_poly.entity_id
_entity_poly.type
_entity_poly.pdbx_seq_one_letter_code
_entity_poly.pdbx_strand_id
1 'polypeptide(L)'
;LYDLFREAWSELRREEYPDLFETVDEERAWGVESLELLANYFSVEDPRSFEPLDRELDMLEDLDGITIRGILDRMEEIDGRLVITDYKSGKAPPERYALPAFFALKIYALLIRRRTGRTPDAIRLIYLNGPTVYSIEVNDRQLDAMDRQLRALWSAIERALEREEFPPRPGRLCDWCSFQELCPAFGGENTPVPRAPASAAAS
;
A
#
# COMPACT_ATOMS: atom_id res chain seq x y z
N LEU A 1 -9.37 -11.30 -20.22
CA LEU A 1 -8.47 -10.56 -19.33
C LEU A 1 -7.14 -10.25 -20.01
N TYR A 2 -6.45 -11.24 -20.62
CA TYR A 2 -5.15 -11.02 -21.29
C TYR A 2 -5.22 -9.98 -22.42
N ASP A 3 -6.31 -9.97 -23.18
CA ASP A 3 -6.49 -8.99 -24.25
C ASP A 3 -6.73 -7.59 -23.68
N LEU A 4 -7.53 -7.49 -22.60
CA LEU A 4 -7.71 -6.23 -21.87
C LEU A 4 -6.39 -5.69 -21.31
N PHE A 5 -5.55 -6.57 -20.77
CA PHE A 5 -4.21 -6.17 -20.30
C PHE A 5 -3.36 -5.63 -21.44
N ARG A 6 -3.31 -6.33 -22.59
CA ARG A 6 -2.52 -5.89 -23.75
C ARG A 6 -3.01 -4.57 -24.32
N GLU A 7 -4.32 -4.38 -24.37
CA GLU A 7 -4.95 -3.15 -24.84
C GLU A 7 -4.61 -1.98 -23.91
N ALA A 8 -4.86 -2.12 -22.61
CA ALA A 8 -4.57 -1.12 -21.60
C ALA A 8 -3.06 -0.77 -21.57
N TRP A 9 -2.18 -1.79 -21.62
CA TRP A 9 -0.74 -1.57 -21.66
C TRP A 9 -0.32 -0.80 -22.92
N SER A 10 -0.86 -1.17 -24.09
CA SER A 10 -0.57 -0.50 -25.36
C SER A 10 -0.95 0.99 -25.35
N GLU A 11 -2.01 1.36 -24.64
CA GLU A 11 -2.45 2.75 -24.43
C GLU A 11 -1.53 3.48 -23.46
N LEU A 12 -1.35 2.97 -22.24
CA LEU A 12 -0.49 3.55 -21.22
C LEU A 12 0.95 3.72 -21.68
N ARG A 13 1.49 2.71 -22.40
CA ARG A 13 2.84 2.74 -22.96
C ARG A 13 3.08 3.93 -23.88
N ARG A 14 2.08 4.28 -24.68
CA ARG A 14 2.19 5.40 -25.63
C ARG A 14 2.00 6.75 -24.96
N GLU A 15 1.07 6.84 -24.02
CA GLU A 15 0.61 8.13 -23.49
C GLU A 15 1.38 8.57 -22.24
N GLU A 16 1.67 7.64 -21.34
CA GLU A 16 2.22 7.97 -20.03
C GLU A 16 3.66 7.49 -19.83
N TYR A 17 4.03 6.35 -20.44
CA TYR A 17 5.31 5.69 -20.15
C TYR A 17 6.15 5.37 -21.40
N PRO A 18 6.40 6.36 -22.31
CA PRO A 18 7.11 6.12 -23.57
C PRO A 18 8.52 5.58 -23.39
N ASP A 19 9.20 5.94 -22.30
CA ASP A 19 10.61 5.64 -22.05
C ASP A 19 10.81 4.72 -20.82
N LEU A 20 9.79 3.92 -20.45
CA LEU A 20 9.87 3.06 -19.24
C LEU A 20 10.87 1.91 -19.43
N PHE A 21 11.02 1.38 -20.63
CA PHE A 21 11.94 0.30 -20.96
C PHE A 21 13.01 0.79 -21.94
N GLU A 22 14.25 0.36 -21.74
CA GLU A 22 15.36 0.66 -22.64
C GLU A 22 15.26 -0.14 -23.93
N THR A 23 14.72 -1.36 -23.86
CA THR A 23 14.62 -2.28 -25.01
C THR A 23 13.24 -2.94 -25.11
N VAL A 24 12.89 -3.34 -26.34
CA VAL A 24 11.66 -4.11 -26.61
C VAL A 24 11.68 -5.48 -25.92
N ASP A 25 12.86 -6.06 -25.72
CA ASP A 25 12.98 -7.36 -25.08
C ASP A 25 12.73 -7.26 -23.56
N GLU A 26 13.14 -6.19 -22.92
CA GLU A 26 12.76 -5.88 -21.52
C GLU A 26 11.26 -5.71 -21.36
N GLU A 27 10.64 -4.91 -22.23
CA GLU A 27 9.18 -4.71 -22.24
C GLU A 27 8.44 -6.03 -22.45
N ARG A 28 8.93 -6.88 -23.35
CA ARG A 28 8.35 -8.20 -23.61
C ARG A 28 8.48 -9.12 -22.38
N ALA A 29 9.64 -9.15 -21.73
CA ALA A 29 9.87 -9.95 -20.53
C ALA A 29 8.93 -9.52 -19.40
N TRP A 30 8.83 -8.21 -19.14
CA TRP A 30 7.89 -7.65 -18.19
C TRP A 30 6.42 -8.01 -18.51
N GLY A 31 6.04 -7.93 -19.79
CA GLY A 31 4.69 -8.30 -20.24
C GLY A 31 4.37 -9.78 -19.99
N VAL A 32 5.33 -10.68 -20.19
CA VAL A 32 5.18 -12.11 -19.89
C VAL A 32 5.00 -12.32 -18.39
N GLU A 33 5.83 -11.72 -17.55
CA GLU A 33 5.71 -11.80 -16.09
C GLU A 33 4.36 -11.25 -15.60
N SER A 34 3.91 -10.14 -16.16
CA SER A 34 2.60 -9.55 -15.84
C SER A 34 1.44 -10.48 -16.18
N LEU A 35 1.49 -11.17 -17.33
CA LEU A 35 0.48 -12.16 -17.71
C LEU A 35 0.50 -13.40 -16.81
N GLU A 36 1.68 -13.79 -16.29
CA GLU A 36 1.81 -14.86 -15.30
C GLU A 36 1.16 -14.47 -13.96
N LEU A 37 1.32 -13.22 -13.51
CA LEU A 37 0.62 -12.73 -12.31
C LEU A 37 -0.90 -12.81 -12.46
N LEU A 38 -1.42 -12.43 -13.63
CA LEU A 38 -2.85 -12.55 -13.94
C LEU A 38 -3.32 -14.01 -13.98
N ALA A 39 -2.50 -14.93 -14.51
CA ALA A 39 -2.81 -16.36 -14.48
C ALA A 39 -2.84 -16.90 -13.04
N ASN A 40 -1.87 -16.47 -12.22
CA ASN A 40 -1.76 -16.85 -10.83
C ASN A 40 -2.96 -16.36 -10.00
N TYR A 41 -3.53 -15.19 -10.31
CA TYR A 41 -4.75 -14.72 -9.69
C TYR A 41 -5.90 -15.73 -9.79
N PHE A 42 -6.14 -16.28 -10.98
CA PHE A 42 -7.19 -17.29 -11.19
C PHE A 42 -6.92 -18.65 -10.52
N SER A 43 -5.69 -18.90 -10.11
CA SER A 43 -5.38 -20.09 -9.31
C SER A 43 -5.74 -19.93 -7.82
N VAL A 44 -5.88 -18.68 -7.37
CA VAL A 44 -6.22 -18.35 -5.97
C VAL A 44 -7.73 -18.23 -5.79
N GLU A 45 -8.41 -17.57 -6.73
CA GLU A 45 -9.85 -17.32 -6.64
C GLU A 45 -10.49 -17.14 -8.03
N ASP A 46 -11.77 -17.45 -8.12
CA ASP A 46 -12.59 -17.15 -9.31
C ASP A 46 -13.39 -15.86 -9.07
N PRO A 47 -13.05 -14.75 -9.73
CA PRO A 47 -13.71 -13.46 -9.54
C PRO A 47 -15.20 -13.47 -9.92
N ARG A 48 -15.67 -14.51 -10.63
CA ARG A 48 -17.07 -14.69 -10.99
C ARG A 48 -17.90 -15.34 -9.88
N SER A 49 -17.25 -15.88 -8.85
CA SER A 49 -17.91 -16.60 -7.77
C SER A 49 -18.38 -15.69 -6.63
N PHE A 50 -18.02 -14.42 -6.65
CA PHE A 50 -18.39 -13.45 -5.61
C PHE A 50 -18.55 -12.04 -6.20
N GLU A 51 -19.34 -11.21 -5.53
CA GLU A 51 -19.45 -9.77 -5.80
C GLU A 51 -18.92 -9.01 -4.57
N PRO A 52 -17.82 -8.25 -4.69
CA PRO A 52 -17.31 -7.48 -3.58
C PRO A 52 -18.26 -6.32 -3.22
N LEU A 53 -18.24 -5.92 -1.95
CA LEU A 53 -18.95 -4.74 -1.48
C LEU A 53 -18.37 -3.47 -2.07
N ASP A 54 -17.02 -3.39 -2.14
CA ASP A 54 -16.28 -2.29 -2.74
C ASP A 54 -14.97 -2.75 -3.38
N ARG A 55 -14.53 -2.01 -4.40
CA ARG A 55 -13.23 -2.15 -5.06
C ARG A 55 -12.57 -0.78 -5.15
N GLU A 56 -11.24 -0.71 -4.99
CA GLU A 56 -10.49 0.54 -5.03
C GLU A 56 -11.13 1.62 -4.16
N LEU A 57 -11.55 1.22 -2.93
CA LEU A 57 -12.29 2.08 -2.03
C LEU A 57 -11.38 3.19 -1.51
N ASP A 58 -11.58 4.41 -2.01
CA ASP A 58 -10.88 5.60 -1.52
C ASP A 58 -11.53 6.09 -0.23
N MET A 59 -10.75 6.08 0.83
CA MET A 59 -11.16 6.50 2.16
C MET A 59 -10.35 7.71 2.60
N LEU A 60 -11.03 8.75 3.05
CA LEU A 60 -10.44 9.89 3.72
C LEU A 60 -11.17 10.08 5.05
N GLU A 61 -10.51 9.76 6.15
CA GLU A 61 -11.12 9.78 7.48
C GLU A 61 -10.30 10.65 8.44
N ASP A 62 -11.01 11.37 9.29
CA ASP A 62 -10.39 12.08 10.40
C ASP A 62 -10.36 11.22 11.68
N LEU A 63 -9.18 11.00 12.20
CA LEU A 63 -8.94 10.34 13.48
C LEU A 63 -8.60 11.37 14.57
N ASP A 64 -9.59 12.20 14.90
CA ASP A 64 -9.50 13.27 15.91
C ASP A 64 -8.31 14.23 15.63
N GLY A 65 -8.31 14.82 14.45
CA GLY A 65 -7.31 15.79 13.97
C GLY A 65 -6.18 15.19 13.14
N ILE A 66 -6.15 13.86 12.94
CA ILE A 66 -5.23 13.20 12.03
C ILE A 66 -6.00 12.74 10.81
N THR A 67 -5.86 13.44 9.69
CA THR A 67 -6.50 13.03 8.44
C THR A 67 -5.66 11.94 7.77
N ILE A 68 -6.27 10.78 7.54
CA ILE A 68 -5.63 9.64 6.88
C ILE A 68 -6.40 9.29 5.62
N ARG A 69 -5.69 9.19 4.49
CA ARG A 69 -6.21 8.66 3.24
C ARG A 69 -5.66 7.26 3.00
N GLY A 70 -6.51 6.38 2.55
CA GLY A 70 -6.13 5.03 2.11
C GLY A 70 -7.02 4.58 0.97
N ILE A 71 -6.45 3.80 0.06
CA ILE A 71 -7.18 3.12 -1.01
C ILE A 71 -7.10 1.63 -0.74
N LEU A 72 -8.26 1.01 -0.54
CA LEU A 72 -8.36 -0.42 -0.27
C LEU A 72 -8.73 -1.15 -1.54
N ASP A 73 -7.96 -2.15 -1.95
CA ASP A 73 -8.17 -2.88 -3.20
C ASP A 73 -9.55 -3.55 -3.23
N ARG A 74 -9.97 -4.24 -2.15
CA ARG A 74 -11.25 -4.94 -2.11
C ARG A 74 -11.81 -5.10 -0.70
N MET A 75 -13.12 -4.90 -0.59
CA MET A 75 -13.92 -5.24 0.60
C MET A 75 -15.04 -6.20 0.20
N GLU A 76 -15.25 -7.25 0.96
CA GLU A 76 -16.25 -8.29 0.66
C GLU A 76 -16.87 -8.88 1.92
N GLU A 77 -18.02 -9.53 1.76
CA GLU A 77 -18.64 -10.31 2.82
C GLU A 77 -18.59 -11.81 2.45
N ILE A 78 -17.91 -12.59 3.29
CA ILE A 78 -17.77 -14.04 3.14
C ILE A 78 -18.43 -14.70 4.35
N ASP A 79 -19.49 -15.47 4.13
CA ASP A 79 -20.22 -16.15 5.21
C ASP A 79 -20.64 -15.22 6.36
N GLY A 80 -21.10 -14.01 6.04
CA GLY A 80 -21.49 -12.99 7.01
C GLY A 80 -20.32 -12.24 7.69
N ARG A 81 -19.09 -12.55 7.34
CA ARG A 81 -17.87 -11.92 7.84
C ARG A 81 -17.38 -10.84 6.88
N LEU A 82 -17.09 -9.67 7.41
CA LEU A 82 -16.50 -8.58 6.63
C LEU A 82 -14.99 -8.83 6.48
N VAL A 83 -14.54 -8.98 5.25
CA VAL A 83 -13.14 -9.26 4.92
C VAL A 83 -12.60 -8.14 4.04
N ILE A 84 -11.39 -7.67 4.35
CA ILE A 84 -10.65 -6.77 3.48
C ILE A 84 -9.49 -7.52 2.85
N THR A 85 -9.27 -7.29 1.57
CA THR A 85 -8.25 -7.98 0.78
C THR A 85 -7.39 -6.97 0.05
N ASP A 86 -6.08 -7.22 0.04
CA ASP A 86 -5.08 -6.43 -0.67
C ASP A 86 -4.22 -7.37 -1.52
N TYR A 87 -3.96 -6.95 -2.76
CA TYR A 87 -3.18 -7.71 -3.73
C TYR A 87 -1.73 -7.23 -3.78
N LYS A 88 -0.81 -8.18 -3.85
CA LYS A 88 0.62 -7.91 -3.96
C LYS A 88 1.19 -8.60 -5.20
N SER A 89 1.76 -7.83 -6.12
CA SER A 89 2.44 -8.36 -7.31
C SER A 89 3.80 -9.02 -7.00
N GLY A 90 4.38 -8.73 -5.82
CA GLY A 90 5.64 -9.32 -5.38
C GLY A 90 5.50 -10.74 -4.85
N LYS A 91 6.63 -11.35 -4.46
CA LYS A 91 6.68 -12.63 -3.78
C LYS A 91 6.28 -12.50 -2.31
N ALA A 92 5.56 -13.51 -1.80
CA ALA A 92 5.24 -13.58 -0.38
C ALA A 92 6.54 -13.70 0.45
N PRO A 93 6.75 -12.86 1.48
CA PRO A 93 7.81 -13.10 2.44
C PRO A 93 7.50 -14.38 3.24
N PRO A 94 8.51 -15.05 3.83
CA PRO A 94 8.24 -16.11 4.79
C PRO A 94 7.26 -15.62 5.88
N GLU A 95 6.34 -16.47 6.31
CA GLU A 95 5.23 -16.13 7.22
C GLU A 95 5.67 -15.32 8.46
N ARG A 96 6.81 -15.69 9.06
CA ARG A 96 7.40 -14.97 10.20
C ARG A 96 7.74 -13.49 9.93
N TYR A 97 7.82 -13.11 8.67
CA TYR A 97 8.10 -11.73 8.22
C TYR A 97 6.89 -11.06 7.55
N ALA A 98 5.75 -11.72 7.50
CA ALA A 98 4.54 -11.17 6.88
C ALA A 98 3.85 -10.10 7.75
N LEU A 99 4.05 -10.11 9.07
CA LEU A 99 3.39 -9.20 10.01
C LEU A 99 3.53 -7.70 9.66
N PRO A 100 4.69 -7.18 9.21
CA PRO A 100 4.80 -5.78 8.79
C PRO A 100 3.88 -5.41 7.63
N ALA A 101 3.60 -6.33 6.70
CA ALA A 101 2.71 -6.08 5.59
C ALA A 101 1.25 -5.86 6.02
N PHE A 102 0.85 -6.41 7.18
CA PHE A 102 -0.47 -6.19 7.74
C PHE A 102 -0.63 -4.84 8.47
N PHE A 103 0.46 -4.08 8.66
CA PHE A 103 0.37 -2.80 9.37
C PHE A 103 -0.56 -1.82 8.64
N ALA A 104 -0.33 -1.60 7.34
CA ALA A 104 -1.15 -0.72 6.52
C ALA A 104 -2.61 -1.19 6.46
N LEU A 105 -2.84 -2.50 6.33
CA LEU A 105 -4.18 -3.04 6.27
C LEU A 105 -4.95 -2.93 7.60
N LYS A 106 -4.25 -2.97 8.73
CA LYS A 106 -4.88 -2.66 10.02
C LYS A 106 -5.31 -1.19 10.12
N ILE A 107 -4.58 -0.28 9.45
CA ILE A 107 -5.03 1.10 9.31
C ILE A 107 -6.30 1.15 8.46
N TYR A 108 -6.36 0.44 7.33
CA TYR A 108 -7.59 0.37 6.52
C TYR A 108 -8.76 -0.22 7.30
N ALA A 109 -8.54 -1.28 8.09
CA ALA A 109 -9.57 -1.82 8.96
C ALA A 109 -10.06 -0.80 10.00
N LEU A 110 -9.17 0.03 10.54
CA LEU A 110 -9.52 1.13 11.44
C LEU A 110 -10.34 2.21 10.73
N LEU A 111 -9.97 2.61 9.50
CA LEU A 111 -10.72 3.58 8.70
C LEU A 111 -12.12 3.06 8.37
N ILE A 112 -12.27 1.79 8.00
CA ILE A 112 -13.57 1.14 7.75
C ILE A 112 -14.42 1.14 9.02
N ARG A 113 -13.86 0.75 10.15
CA ARG A 113 -14.57 0.82 11.44
C ARG A 113 -15.04 2.25 11.74
N ARG A 114 -14.19 3.24 11.52
CA ARG A 114 -14.53 4.65 11.74
C ARG A 114 -15.69 5.10 10.84
N ARG A 115 -15.63 4.74 9.55
CA ARG A 115 -16.63 5.10 8.55
C ARG A 115 -17.97 4.40 8.74
N THR A 116 -17.95 3.09 9.04
CA THR A 116 -19.13 2.23 9.00
C THR A 116 -19.67 1.83 10.36
N GLY A 117 -18.88 2.01 11.43
CA GLY A 117 -19.16 1.46 12.77
C GLY A 117 -18.93 -0.05 12.87
N ARG A 118 -18.56 -0.75 11.79
CA ARG A 118 -18.32 -2.20 11.76
C ARG A 118 -16.83 -2.51 11.64
N THR A 119 -16.32 -3.32 12.56
CA THR A 119 -14.95 -3.84 12.50
C THR A 119 -14.87 -4.97 11.47
N PRO A 120 -13.92 -4.92 10.50
CA PRO A 120 -13.64 -6.08 9.67
C PRO A 120 -13.23 -7.28 10.52
N ASP A 121 -13.72 -8.47 10.15
CA ASP A 121 -13.43 -9.73 10.84
C ASP A 121 -12.05 -10.29 10.48
N ALA A 122 -11.61 -10.05 9.23
CA ALA A 122 -10.33 -10.54 8.75
C ALA A 122 -9.69 -9.62 7.72
N ILE A 123 -8.38 -9.73 7.61
CA ILE A 123 -7.53 -9.10 6.60
C ILE A 123 -6.84 -10.21 5.81
N ARG A 124 -6.90 -10.12 4.47
CA ARG A 124 -6.22 -11.02 3.54
C ARG A 124 -5.18 -10.29 2.72
N LEU A 125 -4.02 -10.91 2.56
CA LEU A 125 -2.97 -10.52 1.63
C LEU A 125 -2.84 -11.62 0.59
N ILE A 126 -3.05 -11.28 -0.67
CA ILE A 126 -2.93 -12.20 -1.81
C ILE A 126 -1.70 -11.82 -2.60
N TYR A 127 -0.66 -12.65 -2.51
CA TYR A 127 0.56 -12.51 -3.30
C TYR A 127 0.40 -13.27 -4.60
N LEU A 128 0.60 -12.59 -5.73
CA LEU A 128 0.41 -13.17 -7.07
C LEU A 128 1.68 -13.82 -7.63
N ASN A 129 2.86 -13.35 -7.23
CA ASN A 129 4.12 -13.95 -7.64
C ASN A 129 4.47 -15.15 -6.73
N GLY A 130 4.11 -16.35 -7.19
CA GLY A 130 4.09 -17.57 -6.36
C GLY A 130 2.87 -17.56 -5.45
N PRO A 131 1.68 -17.90 -6.00
CA PRO A 131 0.39 -17.64 -5.35
C PRO A 131 0.34 -18.06 -3.89
N THR A 132 0.18 -17.09 -3.00
CA THR A 132 0.18 -17.31 -1.55
C THR A 132 -0.83 -16.37 -0.90
N VAL A 133 -1.66 -16.90 -0.01
CA VAL A 133 -2.64 -16.12 0.75
C VAL A 133 -2.27 -16.14 2.22
N TYR A 134 -2.08 -14.96 2.80
CA TYR A 134 -2.01 -14.78 4.23
C TYR A 134 -3.29 -14.16 4.74
N SER A 135 -3.78 -14.62 5.87
CA SER A 135 -4.97 -14.08 6.51
C SER A 135 -4.76 -13.93 8.02
N ILE A 136 -5.25 -12.83 8.57
CA ILE A 136 -5.28 -12.61 10.02
C ILE A 136 -6.67 -12.19 10.46
N GLU A 137 -7.08 -12.66 11.63
CA GLU A 137 -8.28 -12.18 12.31
C GLU A 137 -8.04 -10.78 12.89
N VAL A 138 -9.07 -9.95 12.85
CA VAL A 138 -9.06 -8.60 13.40
C VAL A 138 -10.16 -8.47 14.44
N ASN A 139 -9.91 -7.66 15.47
CA ASN A 139 -10.90 -7.35 16.49
C ASN A 139 -10.71 -5.91 17.00
N ASP A 140 -11.70 -5.41 17.73
CA ASP A 140 -11.73 -4.05 18.25
C ASP A 140 -10.50 -3.71 19.09
N ARG A 141 -10.05 -4.64 19.93
CA ARG A 141 -8.88 -4.42 20.79
C ARG A 141 -7.60 -4.16 19.98
N GLN A 142 -7.44 -4.87 18.87
CA GLN A 142 -6.30 -4.66 17.96
C GLN A 142 -6.40 -3.31 17.25
N LEU A 143 -7.61 -2.90 16.83
CA LEU A 143 -7.82 -1.61 16.18
C LEU A 143 -7.68 -0.45 17.17
N ASP A 144 -8.09 -0.60 18.41
CA ASP A 144 -7.85 0.40 19.47
C ASP A 144 -6.35 0.56 19.75
N ALA A 145 -5.59 -0.52 19.70
CA ALA A 145 -4.14 -0.46 19.83
C ALA A 145 -3.50 0.24 18.64
N MET A 146 -3.99 0.00 17.41
CA MET A 146 -3.55 0.67 16.20
C MET A 146 -3.84 2.17 16.25
N ASP A 147 -5.03 2.59 16.69
CA ASP A 147 -5.38 4.01 16.85
C ASP A 147 -4.41 4.72 17.80
N ARG A 148 -4.14 4.13 18.98
CA ARG A 148 -3.14 4.69 19.90
C ARG A 148 -1.75 4.78 19.31
N GLN A 149 -1.34 3.77 18.54
CA GLN A 149 -0.03 3.75 17.87
C GLN A 149 0.09 4.86 16.82
N LEU A 150 -0.96 5.08 16.01
CA LEU A 150 -1.00 6.15 15.02
C LEU A 150 -0.92 7.54 15.67
N ARG A 151 -1.66 7.76 16.76
CA ARG A 151 -1.59 9.02 17.51
C ARG A 151 -0.21 9.27 18.10
N ALA A 152 0.42 8.25 18.68
CA ALA A 152 1.77 8.37 19.21
C ALA A 152 2.81 8.67 18.10
N LEU A 153 2.66 8.03 16.94
CA LEU A 153 3.49 8.29 15.78
C LEU A 153 3.31 9.72 15.26
N TRP A 154 2.05 10.16 15.12
CA TRP A 154 1.74 11.51 14.66
C TRP A 154 2.30 12.57 15.61
N SER A 155 2.10 12.40 16.91
CA SER A 155 2.66 13.32 17.93
C SER A 155 4.20 13.34 17.90
N ALA A 156 4.85 12.24 17.51
CA ALA A 156 6.29 12.24 17.32
C ALA A 156 6.72 13.02 16.07
N ILE A 157 5.92 12.91 14.99
CA ILE A 157 6.14 13.69 13.74
C ILE A 157 5.95 15.19 14.02
N GLU A 158 4.88 15.59 14.72
CA GLU A 158 4.63 16.99 15.07
C GLU A 158 5.79 17.59 15.86
N ARG A 159 6.28 16.89 16.89
CA ARG A 159 7.46 17.34 17.66
C ARG A 159 8.71 17.44 16.81
N ALA A 160 8.91 16.54 15.84
CA ALA A 160 10.05 16.61 14.93
C ALA A 160 9.93 17.81 13.98
N LEU A 161 8.71 18.10 13.51
CA LEU A 161 8.41 19.28 12.69
C LEU A 161 8.62 20.59 13.46
N GLU A 162 8.16 20.67 14.72
CA GLU A 162 8.35 21.84 15.57
C GLU A 162 9.83 22.13 15.83
N ARG A 163 10.67 21.09 15.96
CA ARG A 163 12.10 21.21 16.20
C ARG A 163 12.93 21.31 14.95
N GLU A 164 12.30 21.05 13.78
CA GLU A 164 12.99 20.89 12.49
C GLU A 164 14.11 19.81 12.54
N GLU A 165 13.91 18.77 13.38
CA GLU A 165 14.87 17.70 13.63
C GLU A 165 14.40 16.38 13.04
N PHE A 166 15.02 15.94 11.95
CA PHE A 166 14.79 14.65 11.31
C PHE A 166 16.11 13.87 11.19
N PRO A 167 16.64 13.33 12.32
CA PRO A 167 17.91 12.62 12.29
C PRO A 167 17.82 11.37 11.40
N PRO A 168 18.75 11.19 10.46
CA PRO A 168 18.79 10.00 9.63
C PRO A 168 19.09 8.76 10.47
N ARG A 169 18.51 7.63 10.10
CA ARG A 169 18.76 6.32 10.71
C ARG A 169 19.36 5.38 9.68
N PRO A 170 20.70 5.28 9.58
CA PRO A 170 21.35 4.37 8.65
C PRO A 170 20.93 2.92 8.87
N GLY A 171 20.71 2.21 7.77
CA GLY A 171 20.30 0.81 7.75
C GLY A 171 20.52 0.19 6.38
N ARG A 172 20.15 -1.08 6.22
CA ARG A 172 20.35 -1.83 4.98
C ARG A 172 19.71 -1.20 3.73
N LEU A 173 18.62 -0.43 3.91
CA LEU A 173 17.96 0.26 2.78
C LEU A 173 18.77 1.46 2.27
N CYS A 174 19.75 1.93 3.03
CA CYS A 174 20.60 3.03 2.58
C CYS A 174 21.46 2.66 1.37
N ASP A 175 21.80 1.38 1.21
CA ASP A 175 22.58 0.88 0.06
C ASP A 175 21.83 1.05 -1.28
N TRP A 176 20.51 1.23 -1.22
CA TRP A 176 19.58 1.40 -2.36
C TRP A 176 18.95 2.79 -2.40
N CYS A 177 19.41 3.69 -1.53
CA CYS A 177 18.81 5.01 -1.40
C CYS A 177 19.33 5.98 -2.47
N SER A 178 18.43 6.46 -3.33
CA SER A 178 18.77 7.47 -4.35
C SER A 178 19.20 8.82 -3.76
N PHE A 179 19.00 9.04 -2.46
CA PHE A 179 19.36 10.27 -1.76
C PHE A 179 20.61 10.11 -0.88
N GLN A 180 21.37 9.03 -1.03
CA GLN A 180 22.51 8.74 -0.16
C GLN A 180 23.58 9.86 -0.18
N GLU A 181 23.87 10.38 -1.37
CA GLU A 181 24.85 11.47 -1.55
C GLU A 181 24.44 12.79 -0.87
N LEU A 182 23.13 13.02 -0.70
CA LEU A 182 22.59 14.20 -0.03
C LEU A 182 22.38 13.97 1.48
N CYS A 183 22.52 12.73 1.94
CA CYS A 183 22.19 12.36 3.31
C CYS A 183 23.31 12.74 4.29
N PRO A 184 23.01 13.48 5.38
CA PRO A 184 24.03 13.87 6.38
C PRO A 184 24.75 12.68 7.03
N ALA A 185 24.10 11.50 7.11
CA ALA A 185 24.73 10.29 7.64
C ALA A 185 25.86 9.75 6.75
N PHE A 186 25.92 10.16 5.49
CA PHE A 186 26.95 9.77 4.51
C PHE A 186 27.79 10.96 4.04
N GLY A 187 27.78 12.08 4.81
CA GLY A 187 28.59 13.26 4.53
C GLY A 187 27.96 14.25 3.53
N GLY A 188 26.70 14.04 3.15
CA GLY A 188 25.94 14.98 2.33
C GLY A 188 25.57 16.24 3.12
N GLU A 189 25.45 17.36 2.41
CA GLU A 189 24.92 18.60 2.99
C GLU A 189 23.40 18.60 2.93
N ASN A 190 22.77 18.88 4.07
CA ASN A 190 21.33 19.03 4.16
C ASN A 190 20.92 20.35 3.49
N THR A 191 20.69 20.30 2.19
CA THR A 191 20.20 21.47 1.46
C THR A 191 18.73 21.68 1.85
N PRO A 192 18.36 22.84 2.41
CA PRO A 192 16.95 23.11 2.74
C PRO A 192 16.11 22.96 1.47
N VAL A 193 15.17 22.02 1.49
CA VAL A 193 14.17 21.92 0.42
C VAL A 193 13.34 23.20 0.49
N PRO A 194 13.23 23.99 -0.61
CA PRO A 194 12.35 25.14 -0.63
C PRO A 194 10.95 24.68 -0.21
N ARG A 195 10.37 25.26 0.83
CA ARG A 195 8.98 25.00 1.18
C ARG A 195 8.14 25.29 -0.07
N ALA A 196 7.50 24.26 -0.61
CA ALA A 196 6.44 24.49 -1.58
C ALA A 196 5.45 25.49 -0.94
N PRO A 197 5.02 26.54 -1.67
CA PRO A 197 3.99 27.44 -1.17
C PRO A 197 2.83 26.55 -0.73
N ALA A 198 2.29 26.81 0.48
CA ALA A 198 1.15 26.09 0.99
C ALA A 198 0.06 26.16 -0.09
N SER A 199 -0.09 25.11 -0.87
CA SER A 199 -1.16 25.03 -1.84
C SER A 199 -2.42 25.07 -1.01
N ALA A 200 -3.25 26.08 -1.26
CA ALA A 200 -4.54 26.23 -0.66
C ALA A 200 -5.23 24.87 -0.69
N ALA A 201 -5.60 24.37 0.49
CA ALA A 201 -6.45 23.21 0.62
C ALA A 201 -7.65 23.47 -0.29
N ALA A 202 -7.80 22.66 -1.30
CA ALA A 202 -8.91 22.77 -2.23
C ALA A 202 -10.20 22.61 -1.42
N SER A 203 -10.98 23.69 -1.46
CA SER A 203 -12.36 23.76 -1.01
C SER A 203 -13.26 22.78 -1.77
#